data_54e015eecdfe04f3f2dfa0e2cd4540a5
#
_entry.id   54e015eecdfe04f3f2dfa0e2cd4540a5
#
_cell.length_a   1.000
_cell.length_b   1.000
_cell.length_c   1.000
_cell.angle_alpha   90.00
_cell.angle_beta   90.00
_cell.angle_gamma   90.00
#
_symmetry.space_group_name_H-M   'P 1'
#
loop_
_entity.id
_entity.type
_entity.pdbx_description
1 polymer ?
#
loop_
_entity_poly.entity_id
_entity_poly.type
_entity_poly.pdbx_seq_one_letter_code
_entity_poly.pdbx_strand_id
1 'polypeptide(L)'
;MALKEYKPGTAFTGVIGRTFDVSEPAWPMPLRAKEGAPNVLFIVQDDTGFGQMGCYGSPIKTPNIDALAANGLLFNNMHTTALCSPTRSCVLTGRNHHSNAMSCITEG
;
A
#
# COMPACT_ATOMS: atom_id res chain seq x y z
N MET A 1 -20.90 1.87 -22.21
CA MET A 1 -20.71 0.56 -21.57
C MET A 1 -20.68 0.79 -20.06
N ALA A 2 -21.55 0.16 -19.28
CA ALA A 2 -21.53 0.34 -17.83
C ALA A 2 -20.31 -0.42 -17.25
N LEU A 3 -19.47 0.27 -16.49
CA LEU A 3 -18.36 -0.34 -15.79
C LEU A 3 -18.89 -1.31 -14.73
N LYS A 4 -18.37 -2.53 -14.68
CA LYS A 4 -18.71 -3.51 -13.63
C LYS A 4 -17.77 -3.32 -12.44
N GLU A 5 -18.34 -3.41 -11.24
CA GLU A 5 -17.56 -3.43 -10.01
C GLU A 5 -16.60 -4.63 -10.03
N TYR A 6 -15.31 -4.36 -9.76
CA TYR A 6 -14.33 -5.42 -9.65
C TYR A 6 -14.49 -6.15 -8.31
N LYS A 7 -14.68 -7.47 -8.38
CA LYS A 7 -14.66 -8.35 -7.21
C LYS A 7 -13.57 -9.40 -7.42
N PRO A 8 -12.90 -9.85 -6.37
CA PRO A 8 -11.95 -10.96 -6.48
C PRO A 8 -12.62 -12.16 -7.17
N GLY A 9 -11.95 -12.72 -8.17
CA GLY A 9 -12.49 -13.81 -8.98
C GLY A 9 -13.37 -13.38 -10.15
N THR A 10 -13.61 -12.09 -10.37
CA THR A 10 -14.29 -11.61 -11.59
C THR A 10 -13.44 -11.93 -12.81
N ALA A 11 -14.03 -12.60 -13.80
CA ALA A 11 -13.35 -12.89 -15.05
C ALA A 11 -13.00 -11.60 -15.80
N PHE A 12 -11.81 -11.56 -16.38
CA PHE A 12 -11.41 -10.49 -17.28
C PHE A 12 -12.32 -10.50 -18.51
N THR A 13 -12.93 -9.36 -18.84
CA THR A 13 -13.92 -9.24 -19.92
C THR A 13 -13.34 -8.70 -21.22
N GLY A 14 -12.05 -8.37 -21.25
CA GLY A 14 -11.33 -8.01 -22.46
C GLY A 14 -10.76 -9.22 -23.18
N VAL A 15 -9.94 -8.97 -24.20
CA VAL A 15 -9.25 -10.00 -24.98
C VAL A 15 -7.75 -9.84 -24.77
N ILE A 16 -7.11 -10.90 -24.31
CA ILE A 16 -5.64 -10.96 -24.21
C ILE A 16 -5.13 -11.65 -25.47
N GLY A 17 -4.77 -10.86 -26.48
CA GLY A 17 -4.20 -11.33 -27.73
C GLY A 17 -2.68 -11.51 -27.66
N ARG A 18 -2.09 -12.04 -28.73
CA ARG A 18 -0.61 -12.15 -28.86
C ARG A 18 0.07 -10.81 -29.14
N THR A 19 -0.68 -9.87 -29.70
CA THR A 19 -0.23 -8.53 -30.07
C THR A 19 -1.24 -7.49 -29.64
N PHE A 20 -0.85 -6.21 -29.63
CA PHE A 20 -1.70 -5.12 -29.20
C PHE A 20 -2.95 -4.96 -30.09
N ASP A 21 -2.82 -5.12 -31.38
CA ASP A 21 -3.89 -4.94 -32.37
C ASP A 21 -5.01 -5.99 -32.26
N VAL A 22 -4.73 -7.15 -31.67
CA VAL A 22 -5.73 -8.19 -31.41
C VAL A 22 -6.14 -8.30 -29.94
N SER A 23 -5.73 -7.33 -29.14
CA SER A 23 -6.08 -7.26 -27.72
C SER A 23 -7.17 -6.20 -27.49
N GLU A 24 -8.12 -6.50 -26.63
CA GLU A 24 -9.19 -5.56 -26.25
C GLU A 24 -9.06 -5.23 -24.76
N PRO A 25 -8.90 -3.95 -24.38
CA PRO A 25 -8.82 -3.56 -22.98
C PRO A 25 -10.17 -3.72 -22.29
N ALA A 26 -10.14 -4.11 -21.02
CA ALA A 26 -11.30 -4.06 -20.15
C ALA A 26 -10.90 -3.43 -18.82
N TRP A 27 -11.65 -2.43 -18.41
CA TRP A 27 -11.38 -1.69 -17.17
C TRP A 27 -12.48 -1.99 -16.17
N PRO A 28 -12.18 -2.70 -15.08
CA PRO A 28 -13.12 -2.87 -14.00
C PRO A 28 -13.36 -1.52 -13.31
N MET A 29 -14.53 -1.34 -12.75
CA MET A 29 -14.81 -0.17 -11.94
C MET A 29 -13.93 -0.21 -10.68
N PRO A 30 -13.17 0.84 -10.38
CA PRO A 30 -12.37 0.85 -9.17
C PRO A 30 -13.29 0.74 -7.94
N LEU A 31 -12.85 -0.03 -6.95
CA LEU A 31 -13.52 -0.06 -5.65
C LEU A 31 -13.53 1.35 -5.07
N ARG A 32 -14.69 1.81 -4.67
CA ARG A 32 -14.86 3.11 -4.00
C ARG A 32 -15.25 2.90 -2.56
N ALA A 33 -14.77 3.77 -1.71
CA ALA A 33 -15.23 3.85 -0.33
C ALA A 33 -16.73 4.17 -0.29
N LYS A 34 -17.41 3.70 0.73
CA LYS A 34 -18.83 4.06 0.98
C LYS A 34 -18.93 5.57 1.19
N GLU A 35 -20.09 6.14 0.84
CA GLU A 35 -20.40 7.52 1.15
C GLU A 35 -20.22 7.79 2.65
N GLY A 36 -19.56 8.90 2.99
CA GLY A 36 -19.24 9.26 4.38
C GLY A 36 -18.06 8.50 5.00
N ALA A 37 -17.37 7.64 4.25
CA ALA A 37 -16.14 7.01 4.74
C ALA A 37 -15.06 8.06 5.02
N PRO A 38 -14.31 7.93 6.13
CA PRO A 38 -13.23 8.86 6.44
C PRO A 38 -12.09 8.77 5.44
N ASN A 39 -11.38 9.88 5.26
CA ASN A 39 -10.11 9.85 4.56
C ASN A 39 -9.05 9.16 5.42
N VAL A 40 -8.21 8.35 4.79
CA VAL A 40 -7.09 7.66 5.44
C VAL A 40 -5.80 8.08 4.74
N LEU A 41 -4.85 8.59 5.53
CA LEU A 41 -3.52 8.96 5.04
C LEU A 41 -2.49 7.98 5.60
N PHE A 42 -1.80 7.27 4.72
CA PHE A 42 -0.65 6.45 5.05
C PHE A 42 0.63 7.21 4.74
N ILE A 43 1.47 7.43 5.75
CA ILE A 43 2.81 8.00 5.60
C ILE A 43 3.81 6.86 5.78
N VAL A 44 4.40 6.40 4.69
CA VAL A 44 5.42 5.34 4.69
C VAL A 44 6.78 5.98 4.50
N GLN A 45 7.58 5.94 5.54
CA GLN A 45 8.95 6.46 5.51
C GLN A 45 9.90 5.40 4.98
N ASP A 46 10.95 5.84 4.31
CA ASP A 46 11.97 4.97 3.74
C ASP A 46 13.18 4.92 4.65
N ASP A 47 13.71 3.73 4.87
CA ASP A 47 14.90 3.46 5.70
C ASP A 47 14.87 4.10 7.10
N THR A 48 13.67 4.24 7.67
CA THR A 48 13.50 4.84 9.00
C THR A 48 13.34 3.76 10.06
N GLY A 49 14.30 3.72 10.98
CA GLY A 49 14.28 2.82 12.13
C GLY A 49 13.44 3.33 13.30
N PHE A 50 13.09 2.42 14.21
CA PHE A 50 12.28 2.69 15.40
C PHE A 50 12.78 3.88 16.23
N GLY A 51 14.11 4.00 16.44
CA GLY A 51 14.71 5.04 17.27
C GLY A 51 14.95 6.37 16.56
N GLN A 52 14.40 6.60 15.37
CA GLN A 52 14.67 7.83 14.60
C GLN A 52 13.57 8.90 14.74
N MET A 53 12.46 8.59 15.45
CA MET A 53 11.39 9.54 15.75
C MET A 53 11.48 10.05 17.17
N GLY A 54 11.19 11.33 17.39
CA GLY A 54 11.20 11.95 18.71
C GLY A 54 10.28 11.24 19.70
N CYS A 55 9.10 10.84 19.28
CA CYS A 55 8.14 10.08 20.09
C CYS A 55 8.64 8.71 20.58
N TYR A 56 9.73 8.20 20.01
CA TYR A 56 10.43 6.99 20.45
C TYR A 56 11.79 7.29 21.12
N GLY A 57 12.04 8.55 21.50
CA GLY A 57 13.25 8.95 22.23
C GLY A 57 14.43 9.36 21.36
N SER A 58 14.24 9.59 20.07
CA SER A 58 15.29 10.11 19.19
C SER A 58 15.71 11.53 19.57
N PRO A 59 16.99 11.88 19.44
CA PRO A 59 17.43 13.28 19.50
C PRO A 59 17.02 14.10 18.25
N ILE A 60 16.55 13.43 17.19
CA ILE A 60 16.03 14.06 15.98
C ILE A 60 14.68 14.71 16.31
N LYS A 61 14.53 15.98 15.99
CA LYS A 61 13.28 16.71 16.23
C LYS A 61 12.27 16.36 15.15
N THR A 62 11.17 15.72 15.53
CA THR A 62 10.07 15.35 14.64
C THR A 62 8.72 15.89 15.17
N PRO A 63 8.57 17.22 15.34
CA PRO A 63 7.47 17.80 16.13
C PRO A 63 6.08 17.45 15.60
N ASN A 64 5.89 17.32 14.29
CA ASN A 64 4.60 16.97 13.71
C ASN A 64 4.24 15.49 13.94
N ILE A 65 5.23 14.60 13.86
CA ILE A 65 5.06 13.16 14.13
C ILE A 65 4.83 12.96 15.64
N ASP A 66 5.58 13.69 16.47
CA ASP A 66 5.43 13.65 17.92
C ASP A 66 4.03 14.12 18.34
N ALA A 67 3.50 15.15 17.69
CA ALA A 67 2.13 15.62 17.91
C ALA A 67 1.07 14.59 17.49
N LEU A 68 1.27 13.89 16.39
CA LEU A 68 0.39 12.77 15.98
C LEU A 68 0.43 11.64 17.01
N ALA A 69 1.61 11.27 17.47
CA ALA A 69 1.79 10.24 18.50
C ALA A 69 1.12 10.62 19.83
N ALA A 70 1.24 11.89 20.24
CA ALA A 70 0.61 12.39 21.47
C ALA A 70 -0.93 12.40 21.42
N ASN A 71 -1.52 12.50 20.24
CA ASN A 71 -2.97 12.55 20.04
C ASN A 71 -3.57 11.24 19.48
N GLY A 72 -2.75 10.20 19.33
CA GLY A 72 -3.14 8.95 18.71
C GLY A 72 -2.62 7.72 19.47
N LEU A 73 -2.47 6.63 18.74
CA LEU A 73 -1.90 5.40 19.27
C LEU A 73 -0.42 5.32 18.86
N LEU A 74 0.42 5.00 19.81
CA LEU A 74 1.85 4.77 19.61
C LEU A 74 2.15 3.27 19.82
N PHE A 75 2.59 2.60 18.75
CA PHE A 75 2.91 1.18 18.77
C PHE A 75 4.42 0.98 18.96
N ASN A 76 4.79 0.15 19.92
CA ASN A 76 6.19 -0.21 20.20
C ASN A 76 6.56 -1.63 19.74
N ASN A 77 5.62 -2.35 19.15
CA ASN A 77 5.82 -3.70 18.61
C ASN A 77 5.11 -3.82 17.25
N MET A 78 5.53 -3.03 16.29
CA MET A 78 5.04 -3.07 14.92
C MET A 78 6.15 -3.57 14.01
N HIS A 79 5.83 -4.52 13.15
CA HIS A 79 6.76 -5.11 12.20
C HIS A 79 6.32 -4.85 10.76
N THR A 80 7.30 -4.59 9.91
CA THR A 80 7.17 -4.55 8.46
C THR A 80 8.00 -5.68 7.85
N THR A 81 8.07 -5.78 6.54
CA THR A 81 9.07 -6.63 5.90
C THR A 81 10.46 -6.01 6.06
N ALA A 82 11.50 -6.79 5.80
CA ALA A 82 12.87 -6.32 5.95
C ALA A 82 13.31 -5.26 4.91
N LEU A 83 12.53 -5.07 3.83
CA LEU A 83 12.89 -4.24 2.69
C LEU A 83 11.74 -3.31 2.26
N CYS A 84 12.10 -2.22 1.59
CA CYS A 84 11.16 -1.18 1.12
C CYS A 84 10.14 -1.71 0.10
N SER A 85 10.56 -2.33 -0.99
CA SER A 85 9.68 -2.82 -2.06
C SER A 85 8.67 -3.86 -1.57
N PRO A 86 9.04 -4.89 -0.81
CA PRO A 86 8.08 -5.84 -0.23
C PRO A 86 7.08 -5.18 0.72
N THR A 87 7.53 -4.27 1.59
CA THR A 87 6.64 -3.53 2.51
C THR A 87 5.63 -2.68 1.73
N ARG A 88 6.09 -1.94 0.71
CA ARG A 88 5.20 -1.13 -0.14
C ARG A 88 4.20 -1.99 -0.89
N SER A 89 4.62 -3.15 -1.40
CA SER A 89 3.73 -4.13 -2.02
C SER A 89 2.63 -4.58 -1.05
N CYS A 90 2.96 -4.88 0.21
CA CYS A 90 1.96 -5.22 1.22
C CYS A 90 0.97 -4.08 1.47
N VAL A 91 1.45 -2.84 1.63
CA VAL A 91 0.61 -1.67 1.88
C VAL A 91 -0.34 -1.40 0.71
N LEU A 92 0.15 -1.47 -0.52
CA LEU A 92 -0.63 -1.18 -1.73
C LEU A 92 -1.66 -2.25 -2.06
N THR A 93 -1.39 -3.50 -1.73
CA THR A 93 -2.23 -4.63 -2.16
C THR A 93 -3.06 -5.22 -1.03
N GLY A 94 -2.72 -4.93 0.22
CA GLY A 94 -3.30 -5.59 1.40
C GLY A 94 -2.96 -7.08 1.50
N ARG A 95 -1.93 -7.55 0.76
CA ARG A 95 -1.53 -8.95 0.69
C ARG A 95 -0.11 -9.14 1.19
N ASN A 96 0.21 -10.35 1.62
CA ASN A 96 1.59 -10.72 1.92
C ASN A 96 2.45 -10.59 0.66
N HIS A 97 3.66 -10.05 0.81
CA HIS A 97 4.57 -9.77 -0.30
C HIS A 97 4.97 -11.02 -1.10
N HIS A 98 5.06 -12.18 -0.47
CA HIS A 98 5.31 -13.43 -1.18
C HIS A 98 4.18 -13.79 -2.14
N SER A 99 2.92 -13.52 -1.75
CA SER A 99 1.75 -13.71 -2.62
C SER A 99 1.71 -12.76 -3.82
N ASN A 100 2.47 -11.66 -3.74
CA ASN A 100 2.60 -10.68 -4.81
C ASN A 100 3.89 -10.88 -5.64
N ALA A 101 4.61 -11.97 -5.42
CA ALA A 101 5.92 -12.24 -6.03
C ALA A 101 6.97 -11.12 -5.78
N MET A 102 6.86 -10.40 -4.67
CA MET A 102 7.75 -9.31 -4.28
C MET A 102 8.58 -9.73 -3.06
N SER A 103 9.62 -10.54 -3.30
CA SER A 103 10.45 -11.09 -2.22
C SER A 103 11.69 -10.24 -1.89
N CYS A 104 12.09 -9.36 -2.79
CA CYS A 104 13.27 -8.49 -2.64
C CYS A 104 13.02 -7.13 -3.26
N ILE A 105 14.02 -6.25 -3.23
CA ILE A 105 14.02 -4.98 -3.97
C ILE A 105 14.14 -5.27 -5.48
N THR A 106 13.54 -4.40 -6.29
CA THR A 106 13.42 -4.61 -7.75
C THR A 106 14.65 -4.16 -8.54
N GLU A 107 15.58 -3.48 -7.90
CA GLU A 107 16.80 -2.94 -8.54
C GLU A 107 18.02 -3.86 -8.40
N GLY A 108 17.83 -5.08 -7.92
CA GLY A 108 18.87 -6.06 -7.68
C GLY A 108 19.00 -7.10 -8.78
#